data_1866203bfbbbd9cb4556355815a3c99e
#
_entry.id   1866203bfbbbd9cb4556355815a3c99e
#
_cell.length_a   1.000
_cell.length_b   1.000
_cell.length_c   1.000
_cell.angle_alpha   90.00
_cell.angle_beta   90.00
_cell.angle_gamma   90.00
#
_symmetry.space_group_name_H-M   'P 1'
#
loop_
_entity.id
_entity.type
_entity.pdbx_description
1 polymer ?
#
loop_
_entity_poly.entity_id
_entity_poly.type
_entity_poly.pdbx_seq_one_letter_code
_entity_poly.pdbx_strand_id
1 'polypeptide(L)'
;MNLQLQSDICNLKSQIKITGSKSETNRLLLLQALFPNITLANTSNSDDSEVMQKALKGNDEIVDIHHAGTAMRFLTAYFAVNEGREVVLTGSPRMKERPIKVLVEALQQLGAQISYENEEGYPPIRIKGQKITANKVNIPANVSSQYISALLLIAPKLENGIELTLVGEITSIPYIKMTLALLNEIGVETSFEGNVINVKPLTTHERQRIGEANPKPQTLTVESDWSSASYFFSIVALAEIGTEITLSSYKQNSLQGDSSLVEIYKNLGVDTVFENNSIVLRKSVTPNPQLSNCNLNSSPDIAQTIVATCLGLGIGCHLTGLHTLKIKETDRLEALRMELTKLGANISVTNDSLTLVATKDINPNVKIATYNDHRMAMAFAPLALKAPIIIENAEVVSKSYPDFWEDLKRLGFIMERV
;
A
#
# COMPACT_ATOMS: atom_id res chain seq x y z
N MET A 1 3.75 -14.79 -17.60
CA MET A 1 4.19 -14.00 -18.78
C MET A 1 5.54 -13.37 -18.47
N ASN A 2 6.54 -13.52 -19.34
CA ASN A 2 7.79 -12.80 -19.18
C ASN A 2 7.84 -11.66 -20.18
N LEU A 3 8.35 -10.49 -19.74
CA LEU A 3 8.48 -9.30 -20.57
C LEU A 3 9.95 -8.87 -20.64
N GLN A 4 10.49 -8.80 -21.85
CA GLN A 4 11.74 -8.09 -22.11
C GLN A 4 11.43 -6.61 -22.25
N LEU A 5 12.18 -5.79 -21.51
CA LEU A 5 12.04 -4.35 -21.44
C LEU A 5 13.32 -3.68 -21.93
N GLN A 6 13.17 -2.68 -22.78
CA GLN A 6 14.21 -1.73 -23.16
C GLN A 6 13.61 -0.35 -23.44
N SER A 7 14.41 0.68 -23.42
CA SER A 7 13.94 2.04 -23.68
C SER A 7 15.02 2.91 -24.30
N ASP A 8 14.63 3.63 -25.34
CA ASP A 8 15.43 4.66 -26.02
C ASP A 8 14.88 6.08 -25.74
N ILE A 9 14.20 6.26 -24.60
CA ILE A 9 13.54 7.53 -24.25
C ILE A 9 14.62 8.59 -23.96
N CYS A 10 14.68 9.63 -24.80
CA CYS A 10 15.63 10.74 -24.64
C CYS A 10 15.02 11.93 -23.91
N ASN A 11 13.92 12.50 -24.34
CA ASN A 11 13.26 13.65 -23.72
C ASN A 11 11.76 13.43 -23.72
N LEU A 12 11.19 13.07 -22.57
CA LEU A 12 9.79 12.74 -22.46
C LEU A 12 8.99 13.87 -21.82
N LYS A 13 7.89 14.29 -22.46
CA LYS A 13 6.81 15.05 -21.81
C LYS A 13 5.52 14.26 -21.93
N SER A 14 5.00 13.79 -20.81
CA SER A 14 3.82 12.92 -20.79
C SER A 14 2.94 13.19 -19.58
N GLN A 15 1.68 12.74 -19.69
CA GLN A 15 0.73 12.77 -18.59
C GLN A 15 0.21 11.36 -18.35
N ILE A 16 0.26 10.92 -17.10
CA ILE A 16 -0.24 9.61 -16.66
C ILE A 16 -1.30 9.80 -15.58
N LYS A 17 -2.38 9.06 -15.70
CA LYS A 17 -3.43 9.01 -14.69
C LYS A 17 -3.30 7.72 -13.89
N ILE A 18 -2.74 7.81 -12.72
CA ILE A 18 -2.67 6.69 -11.77
C ILE A 18 -4.03 6.59 -11.04
N THR A 19 -4.55 5.38 -10.88
CA THR A 19 -5.76 5.14 -10.09
C THR A 19 -5.55 5.42 -8.60
N GLY A 20 -6.62 5.50 -7.85
CA GLY A 20 -6.59 5.79 -6.43
C GLY A 20 -5.75 4.79 -5.64
N SER A 21 -5.21 5.24 -4.52
CA SER A 21 -4.44 4.42 -3.59
C SER A 21 -5.23 3.20 -3.14
N LYS A 22 -4.65 2.02 -3.29
CA LYS A 22 -5.22 0.76 -2.77
C LYS A 22 -5.49 0.84 -1.27
N SER A 23 -4.54 1.42 -0.52
CA SER A 23 -4.64 1.55 0.93
C SER A 23 -5.77 2.45 1.38
N GLU A 24 -6.00 3.55 0.70
CA GLU A 24 -7.10 4.49 0.96
C GLU A 24 -8.43 3.92 0.46
N THR A 25 -8.46 3.37 -0.76
CA THR A 25 -9.63 2.73 -1.36
C THR A 25 -10.21 1.65 -0.45
N ASN A 26 -9.39 0.72 0.05
CA ASN A 26 -9.89 -0.38 0.87
C ASN A 26 -10.47 0.10 2.21
N ARG A 27 -9.95 1.19 2.78
CA ARG A 27 -10.54 1.84 3.96
C ARG A 27 -11.90 2.44 3.63
N LEU A 28 -11.96 3.20 2.56
CA LEU A 28 -13.20 3.87 2.13
C LEU A 28 -14.26 2.89 1.66
N LEU A 29 -13.92 1.78 1.02
CA LEU A 29 -14.86 0.70 0.67
C LEU A 29 -15.51 0.09 1.90
N LEU A 30 -14.75 -0.13 2.99
CA LEU A 30 -15.31 -0.61 4.25
C LEU A 30 -16.24 0.44 4.86
N LEU A 31 -15.83 1.72 4.91
CA LEU A 31 -16.67 2.80 5.41
C LEU A 31 -17.93 2.96 4.56
N GLN A 32 -17.86 2.84 3.23
CA GLN A 32 -19.04 2.83 2.35
C GLN A 32 -20.00 1.68 2.66
N ALA A 33 -19.47 0.49 2.95
CA ALA A 33 -20.32 -0.66 3.33
C ALA A 33 -20.99 -0.47 4.69
N LEU A 34 -20.35 0.23 5.63
CA LEU A 34 -20.96 0.57 6.93
C LEU A 34 -21.90 1.79 6.85
N PHE A 35 -21.68 2.69 5.89
CA PHE A 35 -22.38 3.96 5.71
C PHE A 35 -22.74 4.16 4.23
N PRO A 36 -23.87 3.59 3.75
CA PRO A 36 -24.18 3.48 2.31
C PRO A 36 -24.31 4.80 1.55
N ASN A 37 -24.48 5.93 2.24
CA ASN A 37 -24.59 7.24 1.59
C ASN A 37 -23.24 7.88 1.21
N ILE A 38 -22.14 7.16 1.40
CA ILE A 38 -20.82 7.54 0.91
C ILE A 38 -20.65 7.04 -0.52
N THR A 39 -20.28 7.94 -1.43
CA THR A 39 -19.87 7.57 -2.81
C THR A 39 -18.38 7.80 -2.96
N LEU A 40 -17.72 6.95 -3.77
CA LEU A 40 -16.29 7.00 -3.97
C LEU A 40 -15.97 7.35 -5.43
N ALA A 41 -15.03 8.27 -5.60
CA ALA A 41 -14.45 8.61 -6.90
C ALA A 41 -12.95 8.27 -6.91
N ASN A 42 -12.40 7.97 -8.09
CA ASN A 42 -10.99 7.60 -8.30
C ASN A 42 -10.53 6.43 -7.43
N THR A 43 -11.34 5.37 -7.33
CA THR A 43 -10.96 4.16 -6.58
C THR A 43 -9.86 3.37 -7.30
N SER A 44 -9.11 2.57 -6.54
CA SER A 44 -8.15 1.61 -7.10
C SER A 44 -8.85 0.52 -7.90
N ASN A 45 -8.29 0.18 -9.05
CA ASN A 45 -8.68 -0.95 -9.90
C ASN A 45 -7.83 -2.21 -9.64
N SER A 46 -7.14 -2.27 -8.51
CA SER A 46 -6.29 -3.41 -8.14
C SER A 46 -7.11 -4.63 -7.74
N ASP A 47 -6.56 -5.83 -7.98
CA ASP A 47 -7.15 -7.11 -7.55
C ASP A 47 -7.56 -7.08 -6.07
N ASP A 48 -6.71 -6.51 -5.20
CA ASP A 48 -6.97 -6.39 -3.76
C ASP A 48 -8.25 -5.56 -3.47
N SER A 49 -8.48 -4.47 -4.22
CA SER A 49 -9.66 -3.62 -4.04
C SER A 49 -10.91 -4.23 -4.66
N GLU A 50 -10.78 -4.93 -5.78
CA GLU A 50 -11.91 -5.65 -6.41
C GLU A 50 -12.41 -6.78 -5.53
N VAL A 51 -11.49 -7.59 -4.96
CA VAL A 51 -11.84 -8.66 -4.02
C VAL A 51 -12.50 -8.10 -2.76
N MET A 52 -11.98 -6.98 -2.22
CA MET A 52 -12.59 -6.29 -1.08
C MET A 52 -14.03 -5.84 -1.39
N GLN A 53 -14.24 -5.20 -2.54
CA GLN A 53 -15.56 -4.72 -2.96
C GLN A 53 -16.55 -5.88 -3.18
N LYS A 54 -16.10 -6.97 -3.82
CA LYS A 54 -16.92 -8.18 -4.02
C LYS A 54 -17.35 -8.79 -2.69
N ALA A 55 -16.42 -8.92 -1.73
CA ALA A 55 -16.70 -9.50 -0.42
C ALA A 55 -17.69 -8.64 0.40
N LEU A 56 -17.58 -7.31 0.33
CA LEU A 56 -18.47 -6.37 1.03
C LEU A 56 -19.90 -6.38 0.47
N LYS A 57 -20.08 -6.63 -0.84
CA LYS A 57 -21.37 -6.66 -1.53
C LYS A 57 -22.01 -8.07 -1.56
N GLY A 58 -21.18 -9.11 -1.40
CA GLY A 58 -21.61 -10.51 -1.54
C GLY A 58 -22.27 -11.07 -0.29
N ASN A 59 -23.00 -12.17 -0.49
CA ASN A 59 -23.64 -12.93 0.58
C ASN A 59 -23.10 -14.35 0.73
N ASP A 60 -21.92 -14.63 0.18
CA ASP A 60 -21.31 -15.95 0.20
C ASP A 60 -20.95 -16.37 1.63
N GLU A 61 -21.18 -17.64 1.96
CA GLU A 61 -20.78 -18.23 3.27
C GLU A 61 -19.27 -18.39 3.35
N ILE A 62 -18.62 -18.68 2.23
CA ILE A 62 -17.15 -18.77 2.13
C ILE A 62 -16.66 -17.59 1.31
N VAL A 63 -15.87 -16.74 1.96
CA VAL A 63 -15.28 -15.54 1.35
C VAL A 63 -13.79 -15.78 1.12
N ASP A 64 -13.44 -16.08 -0.14
CA ASP A 64 -12.04 -16.24 -0.54
C ASP A 64 -11.47 -14.90 -1.06
N ILE A 65 -10.51 -14.38 -0.33
CA ILE A 65 -9.84 -13.11 -0.67
C ILE A 65 -8.50 -13.33 -1.38
N HIS A 66 -8.21 -14.54 -1.83
CA HIS A 66 -6.96 -14.91 -2.48
C HIS A 66 -5.72 -14.44 -1.68
N HIS A 67 -4.96 -13.51 -2.22
CA HIS A 67 -3.75 -12.97 -1.59
C HIS A 67 -3.91 -11.56 -1.01
N ALA A 68 -5.14 -11.02 -0.97
CA ALA A 68 -5.43 -9.64 -0.54
C ALA A 68 -5.29 -9.47 0.98
N GLY A 69 -4.08 -9.14 1.44
CA GLY A 69 -3.76 -9.04 2.87
C GLY A 69 -4.56 -7.98 3.62
N THR A 70 -4.82 -6.84 3.00
CA THR A 70 -5.64 -5.78 3.59
C THR A 70 -7.10 -6.23 3.71
N ALA A 71 -7.63 -6.90 2.68
CA ALA A 71 -8.99 -7.44 2.69
C ALA A 71 -9.17 -8.46 3.84
N MET A 72 -8.20 -9.38 4.05
CA MET A 72 -8.25 -10.33 5.17
C MET A 72 -8.45 -9.61 6.51
N ARG A 73 -7.68 -8.56 6.80
CA ARG A 73 -7.73 -7.86 8.09
C ARG A 73 -9.00 -7.02 8.24
N PHE A 74 -9.35 -6.26 7.21
CA PHE A 74 -10.50 -5.36 7.25
C PHE A 74 -11.82 -6.12 7.27
N LEU A 75 -11.95 -7.19 6.48
CA LEU A 75 -13.15 -8.03 6.45
C LEU A 75 -13.32 -8.84 7.74
N THR A 76 -12.22 -9.25 8.40
CA THR A 76 -12.31 -9.88 9.72
C THR A 76 -13.03 -8.98 10.72
N ALA A 77 -12.65 -7.69 10.79
CA ALA A 77 -13.32 -6.74 11.66
C ALA A 77 -14.74 -6.40 11.18
N TYR A 78 -14.95 -6.22 9.89
CA TYR A 78 -16.25 -5.91 9.30
C TYR A 78 -17.28 -7.01 9.58
N PHE A 79 -16.95 -8.28 9.32
CA PHE A 79 -17.89 -9.37 9.55
C PHE A 79 -18.15 -9.61 11.04
N ALA A 80 -17.21 -9.30 11.93
CA ALA A 80 -17.42 -9.41 13.38
C ALA A 80 -18.54 -8.50 13.90
N VAL A 81 -18.80 -7.35 13.24
CA VAL A 81 -19.83 -6.37 13.61
C VAL A 81 -21.06 -6.41 12.69
N ASN A 82 -21.10 -7.32 11.72
CA ASN A 82 -22.21 -7.46 10.79
C ASN A 82 -23.23 -8.47 11.33
N GLU A 83 -24.12 -7.98 12.17
CA GLU A 83 -25.10 -8.79 12.93
C GLU A 83 -25.88 -9.76 12.02
N GLY A 84 -25.98 -11.02 12.47
CA GLY A 84 -26.69 -12.09 11.77
C GLY A 84 -25.94 -12.71 10.59
N ARG A 85 -24.74 -12.22 10.27
CA ARG A 85 -23.88 -12.77 9.23
C ARG A 85 -22.90 -13.79 9.81
N GLU A 86 -22.86 -15.01 9.25
CA GLU A 86 -21.80 -15.98 9.53
C GLU A 86 -21.02 -16.26 8.25
N VAL A 87 -19.67 -16.20 8.33
CA VAL A 87 -18.79 -16.43 7.18
C VAL A 87 -17.56 -17.21 7.57
N VAL A 88 -17.01 -17.96 6.62
CA VAL A 88 -15.64 -18.50 6.65
C VAL A 88 -14.78 -17.63 5.75
N LEU A 89 -13.86 -16.86 6.35
CA LEU A 89 -12.93 -16.01 5.62
C LEU A 89 -11.64 -16.77 5.36
N THR A 90 -11.27 -16.92 4.09
CA THR A 90 -10.13 -17.73 3.62
C THR A 90 -9.34 -17.01 2.54
N GLY A 91 -8.29 -17.65 2.02
CA GLY A 91 -7.45 -17.14 0.94
C GLY A 91 -6.52 -18.18 0.36
N SER A 92 -5.58 -17.73 -0.46
CA SER A 92 -4.55 -18.57 -1.09
C SER A 92 -3.72 -19.36 -0.06
N PRO A 93 -2.98 -20.40 -0.48
CA PRO A 93 -2.07 -21.13 0.43
C PRO A 93 -1.13 -20.18 1.20
N ARG A 94 -0.53 -19.20 0.52
CA ARG A 94 0.32 -18.20 1.17
C ARG A 94 -0.43 -17.32 2.16
N MET A 95 -1.70 -16.98 1.91
CA MET A 95 -2.51 -16.21 2.86
C MET A 95 -2.77 -16.99 4.15
N LYS A 96 -2.93 -18.30 4.06
CA LYS A 96 -3.13 -19.19 5.21
C LYS A 96 -1.88 -19.33 6.11
N GLU A 97 -0.71 -18.94 5.61
CA GLU A 97 0.55 -18.87 6.36
C GLU A 97 0.79 -17.51 7.01
N ARG A 98 -0.07 -16.51 6.75
CA ARG A 98 0.07 -15.15 7.29
C ARG A 98 -0.73 -14.99 8.57
N PRO A 99 -0.10 -14.62 9.71
CA PRO A 99 -0.77 -14.58 11.00
C PRO A 99 -1.92 -13.55 11.02
N ILE A 100 -2.99 -13.89 11.75
CA ILE A 100 -4.16 -13.05 12.02
C ILE A 100 -4.49 -13.00 13.53
N LYS A 101 -3.78 -13.78 14.35
CA LYS A 101 -4.04 -13.99 15.79
C LYS A 101 -4.23 -12.68 16.54
N VAL A 102 -3.33 -11.72 16.37
CA VAL A 102 -3.35 -10.44 17.09
C VAL A 102 -4.68 -9.69 16.87
N LEU A 103 -5.22 -9.69 15.64
CA LEU A 103 -6.49 -9.04 15.35
C LEU A 103 -7.67 -9.83 15.93
N VAL A 104 -7.63 -11.16 15.82
CA VAL A 104 -8.68 -12.03 16.37
C VAL A 104 -8.78 -11.87 17.88
N GLU A 105 -7.66 -11.89 18.60
CA GLU A 105 -7.62 -11.68 20.06
C GLU A 105 -8.13 -10.29 20.45
N ALA A 106 -7.77 -9.24 19.70
CA ALA A 106 -8.27 -7.89 19.94
C ALA A 106 -9.79 -7.79 19.73
N LEU A 107 -10.33 -8.42 18.68
CA LEU A 107 -11.78 -8.47 18.45
C LEU A 107 -12.51 -9.32 19.50
N GLN A 108 -11.90 -10.42 19.96
CA GLN A 108 -12.45 -11.24 21.05
C GLN A 108 -12.46 -10.49 22.40
N GLN A 109 -11.47 -9.62 22.69
CA GLN A 109 -11.51 -8.72 23.85
C GLN A 109 -12.74 -7.78 23.81
N LEU A 110 -13.15 -7.38 22.60
CA LEU A 110 -14.35 -6.57 22.39
C LEU A 110 -15.66 -7.41 22.42
N GLY A 111 -15.55 -8.75 22.46
CA GLY A 111 -16.64 -9.68 22.53
C GLY A 111 -17.01 -10.37 21.21
N ALA A 112 -16.22 -10.22 20.14
CA ALA A 112 -16.49 -10.89 18.87
C ALA A 112 -16.39 -12.41 18.95
N GLN A 113 -17.21 -13.12 18.17
CA GLN A 113 -17.19 -14.58 18.03
C GLN A 113 -16.41 -14.98 16.78
N ILE A 114 -15.17 -15.37 16.97
CA ILE A 114 -14.25 -15.81 15.91
C ILE A 114 -13.56 -17.09 16.33
N SER A 115 -13.53 -18.10 15.45
CA SER A 115 -12.81 -19.35 15.62
C SER A 115 -11.95 -19.67 14.41
N TYR A 116 -10.92 -20.47 14.62
CA TYR A 116 -10.04 -20.96 13.55
C TYR A 116 -10.60 -22.26 13.01
N GLU A 117 -10.63 -22.43 11.67
CA GLU A 117 -11.07 -23.67 11.04
C GLU A 117 -10.00 -24.77 11.05
N ASN A 118 -8.73 -24.40 11.03
CA ASN A 118 -7.60 -25.33 10.99
C ASN A 118 -6.58 -25.00 12.08
N GLU A 119 -5.58 -24.19 11.75
CA GLU A 119 -4.45 -23.85 12.63
C GLU A 119 -4.76 -22.57 13.42
N GLU A 120 -4.55 -22.61 14.73
CA GLU A 120 -4.73 -21.44 15.60
C GLU A 120 -3.79 -20.31 15.20
N GLY A 121 -4.34 -19.13 15.04
CA GLY A 121 -3.59 -17.92 14.65
C GLY A 121 -3.57 -17.63 13.16
N TYR A 122 -4.07 -18.55 12.33
CA TYR A 122 -4.01 -18.45 10.87
C TYR A 122 -5.38 -18.65 10.20
N PRO A 123 -5.63 -18.05 9.01
CA PRO A 123 -6.81 -18.37 8.22
C PRO A 123 -6.79 -19.85 7.74
N PRO A 124 -7.97 -20.45 7.46
CA PRO A 124 -9.31 -19.87 7.47
C PRO A 124 -9.87 -19.63 8.88
N ILE A 125 -10.69 -18.57 8.99
CA ILE A 125 -11.36 -18.23 10.25
C ILE A 125 -12.89 -18.16 10.02
N ARG A 126 -13.66 -18.67 10.99
CA ARG A 126 -15.11 -18.55 11.03
C ARG A 126 -15.48 -17.36 11.92
N ILE A 127 -16.33 -16.49 11.40
CA ILE A 127 -16.75 -15.26 12.06
C ILE A 127 -18.26 -15.25 12.16
N LYS A 128 -18.79 -15.06 13.37
CA LYS A 128 -20.21 -14.80 13.61
C LYS A 128 -20.41 -13.33 13.97
N GLY A 129 -21.08 -12.61 13.07
CA GLY A 129 -21.37 -11.21 13.25
C GLY A 129 -22.40 -10.98 14.37
N GLN A 130 -22.07 -10.10 15.29
CA GLN A 130 -22.93 -9.79 16.43
C GLN A 130 -22.76 -8.34 16.90
N LYS A 131 -23.68 -7.89 17.73
CA LYS A 131 -23.57 -6.59 18.39
C LYS A 131 -22.43 -6.63 19.41
N ILE A 132 -21.50 -5.71 19.27
CA ILE A 132 -20.35 -5.53 20.17
C ILE A 132 -20.63 -4.33 21.07
N THR A 133 -20.52 -4.54 22.40
CA THR A 133 -20.80 -3.52 23.41
C THR A 133 -19.56 -3.08 24.19
N ALA A 134 -18.51 -3.91 24.27
CA ALA A 134 -17.25 -3.52 24.84
C ALA A 134 -16.53 -2.52 23.90
N ASN A 135 -15.78 -1.59 24.49
CA ASN A 135 -15.14 -0.50 23.77
C ASN A 135 -13.66 -0.29 24.10
N LYS A 136 -13.10 -1.07 25.03
CA LYS A 136 -11.69 -0.97 25.42
C LYS A 136 -10.92 -2.18 24.94
N VAL A 137 -9.81 -1.95 24.25
CA VAL A 137 -8.95 -3.01 23.75
C VAL A 137 -7.48 -2.61 23.76
N ASN A 138 -6.62 -3.57 24.04
CA ASN A 138 -5.17 -3.41 23.98
C ASN A 138 -4.64 -4.22 22.80
N ILE A 139 -3.70 -3.64 22.05
CA ILE A 139 -3.04 -4.32 20.93
C ILE A 139 -1.54 -4.00 20.91
N PRO A 140 -0.65 -4.98 20.61
CA PRO A 140 0.75 -4.68 20.36
C PRO A 140 0.91 -3.65 19.23
N ALA A 141 1.77 -2.65 19.42
CA ALA A 141 1.95 -1.55 18.47
C ALA A 141 3.00 -1.86 17.38
N ASN A 142 3.87 -2.83 17.62
CA ASN A 142 4.94 -3.28 16.71
C ASN A 142 4.49 -4.28 15.66
N VAL A 143 3.18 -4.48 15.51
CA VAL A 143 2.55 -5.33 14.49
C VAL A 143 2.11 -4.51 13.28
N SER A 144 1.57 -5.18 12.28
CA SER A 144 1.03 -4.51 11.10
C SER A 144 -0.05 -3.48 11.47
N SER A 145 0.12 -2.23 11.00
CA SER A 145 -0.89 -1.17 11.14
C SER A 145 -2.27 -1.53 10.55
N GLN A 146 -2.35 -2.58 9.74
CA GLN A 146 -3.62 -3.09 9.21
C GLN A 146 -4.54 -3.63 10.32
N TYR A 147 -3.98 -4.21 11.40
CA TYR A 147 -4.78 -4.67 12.54
C TYR A 147 -5.39 -3.48 13.29
N ILE A 148 -4.58 -2.46 13.56
CA ILE A 148 -5.02 -1.23 14.20
C ILE A 148 -6.09 -0.54 13.33
N SER A 149 -5.81 -0.36 12.04
CA SER A 149 -6.77 0.24 11.09
C SER A 149 -8.10 -0.52 11.01
N ALA A 150 -8.06 -1.85 11.05
CA ALA A 150 -9.28 -2.68 11.01
C ALA A 150 -10.22 -2.40 12.21
N LEU A 151 -9.64 -2.28 13.41
CA LEU A 151 -10.40 -1.93 14.62
C LEU A 151 -10.95 -0.50 14.56
N LEU A 152 -10.15 0.45 14.10
CA LEU A 152 -10.55 1.86 14.00
C LEU A 152 -11.69 2.06 12.99
N LEU A 153 -11.66 1.34 11.85
CA LEU A 153 -12.67 1.47 10.79
C LEU A 153 -14.06 1.00 11.23
N ILE A 154 -14.16 0.00 12.10
CA ILE A 154 -15.45 -0.47 12.61
C ILE A 154 -15.94 0.33 13.83
N ALA A 155 -15.06 1.06 14.50
CA ALA A 155 -15.35 1.77 15.74
C ALA A 155 -16.59 2.70 15.69
N PRO A 156 -16.85 3.46 14.59
CA PRO A 156 -18.04 4.31 14.50
C PRO A 156 -19.36 3.52 14.48
N LYS A 157 -19.32 2.22 14.14
CA LYS A 157 -20.50 1.31 14.14
C LYS A 157 -20.79 0.78 15.55
N LEU A 158 -19.77 0.70 16.42
CA LEU A 158 -19.90 0.21 17.78
C LEU A 158 -20.77 1.15 18.61
N GLU A 159 -21.48 0.60 19.60
CA GLU A 159 -22.38 1.38 20.46
C GLU A 159 -21.64 2.49 21.25
N ASN A 160 -20.46 2.16 21.75
CA ASN A 160 -19.65 3.05 22.60
C ASN A 160 -18.34 3.51 21.94
N GLY A 161 -18.21 3.31 20.60
CA GLY A 161 -16.97 3.58 19.91
C GLY A 161 -15.83 2.66 20.36
N ILE A 162 -14.59 3.13 20.32
CA ILE A 162 -13.42 2.36 20.77
C ILE A 162 -12.39 3.24 21.47
N GLU A 163 -11.83 2.72 22.58
CA GLU A 163 -10.61 3.20 23.22
C GLU A 163 -9.53 2.13 23.00
N LEU A 164 -8.59 2.40 22.11
CA LEU A 164 -7.54 1.48 21.70
C LEU A 164 -6.22 1.89 22.30
N THR A 165 -5.64 1.04 23.18
CA THR A 165 -4.31 1.25 23.74
C THR A 165 -3.26 0.47 22.93
N LEU A 166 -2.27 1.19 22.41
CA LEU A 166 -1.14 0.64 21.67
C LEU A 166 -0.01 0.28 22.65
N VAL A 167 0.38 -1.00 22.72
CA VAL A 167 1.39 -1.49 23.66
C VAL A 167 2.73 -1.65 22.95
N GLY A 168 3.76 -0.94 23.42
CA GLY A 168 5.11 -0.96 22.84
C GLY A 168 5.37 0.14 21.82
N GLU A 169 6.42 -0.02 21.00
CA GLU A 169 6.81 0.96 19.99
C GLU A 169 5.83 0.96 18.81
N ILE A 170 5.35 2.16 18.44
CA ILE A 170 4.35 2.31 17.38
C ILE A 170 5.06 2.35 16.02
N THR A 171 4.71 1.43 15.15
CA THR A 171 5.20 1.37 13.76
C THR A 171 4.14 1.83 12.77
N SER A 172 4.58 2.26 11.58
CA SER A 172 3.67 2.62 10.47
C SER A 172 2.60 3.66 10.84
N ILE A 173 2.96 4.65 11.65
CA ILE A 173 2.09 5.77 12.09
C ILE A 173 1.30 6.44 10.94
N PRO A 174 1.87 6.67 9.73
CA PRO A 174 1.12 7.28 8.63
C PRO A 174 -0.18 6.55 8.27
N TYR A 175 -0.19 5.21 8.30
CA TYR A 175 -1.40 4.43 8.00
C TYR A 175 -2.47 4.53 9.10
N ILE A 176 -2.06 4.70 10.37
CA ILE A 176 -2.98 4.97 11.47
C ILE A 176 -3.59 6.36 11.28
N LYS A 177 -2.76 7.37 11.05
CA LYS A 177 -3.20 8.75 10.80
C LYS A 177 -4.09 8.86 9.57
N MET A 178 -3.79 8.14 8.48
CA MET A 178 -4.67 8.03 7.31
C MET A 178 -6.05 7.52 7.70
N THR A 179 -6.13 6.46 8.50
CA THR A 179 -7.41 5.90 8.94
C THR A 179 -8.21 6.91 9.77
N LEU A 180 -7.57 7.59 10.72
CA LEU A 180 -8.21 8.62 11.55
C LEU A 180 -8.67 9.82 10.72
N ALA A 181 -7.86 10.26 9.76
CA ALA A 181 -8.23 11.38 8.89
C ALA A 181 -9.45 11.05 8.01
N LEU A 182 -9.52 9.84 7.44
CA LEU A 182 -10.69 9.39 6.67
C LEU A 182 -11.94 9.27 7.54
N LEU A 183 -11.81 8.83 8.80
CA LEU A 183 -12.90 8.83 9.77
C LEU A 183 -13.37 10.26 10.09
N ASN A 184 -12.45 11.18 10.31
CA ASN A 184 -12.77 12.60 10.55
C ASN A 184 -13.46 13.24 9.33
N GLU A 185 -13.05 12.89 8.10
CA GLU A 185 -13.63 13.38 6.84
C GLU A 185 -15.13 13.04 6.72
N ILE A 186 -15.54 11.88 7.23
CA ILE A 186 -16.96 11.49 7.30
C ILE A 186 -17.68 12.01 8.55
N GLY A 187 -16.99 12.74 9.43
CA GLY A 187 -17.55 13.39 10.62
C GLY A 187 -17.44 12.59 11.91
N VAL A 188 -16.65 11.52 11.94
CA VAL A 188 -16.35 10.76 13.17
C VAL A 188 -15.30 11.51 13.98
N GLU A 189 -15.56 11.77 15.25
CA GLU A 189 -14.57 12.37 16.15
C GLU A 189 -13.52 11.34 16.57
N THR A 190 -12.25 11.68 16.39
CA THR A 190 -11.11 10.84 16.78
C THR A 190 -10.06 11.64 17.57
N SER A 191 -9.34 10.97 18.47
CA SER A 191 -8.13 11.51 19.09
C SER A 191 -7.02 10.47 19.12
N PHE A 192 -5.77 10.92 19.10
CA PHE A 192 -4.59 10.07 19.23
C PHE A 192 -3.57 10.79 20.13
N GLU A 193 -3.52 10.38 21.38
CA GLU A 193 -2.71 11.00 22.43
C GLU A 193 -1.79 9.94 23.07
N GLY A 194 -0.48 10.16 22.96
CA GLY A 194 0.51 9.20 23.42
C GLY A 194 0.37 7.86 22.71
N ASN A 195 -0.09 6.84 23.42
CA ASN A 195 -0.33 5.50 22.91
C ASN A 195 -1.82 5.09 22.92
N VAL A 196 -2.73 6.04 23.16
CA VAL A 196 -4.18 5.80 23.20
C VAL A 196 -4.87 6.48 22.04
N ILE A 197 -5.68 5.71 21.32
CA ILE A 197 -6.54 6.20 20.24
C ILE A 197 -7.99 6.07 20.68
N ASN A 198 -8.75 7.17 20.59
CA ASN A 198 -10.18 7.15 20.82
C ASN A 198 -10.91 7.43 19.52
N VAL A 199 -11.92 6.64 19.23
CA VAL A 199 -12.88 6.86 18.13
C VAL A 199 -14.27 6.84 18.72
N LYS A 200 -14.99 7.95 18.59
CA LYS A 200 -16.37 8.03 19.09
C LYS A 200 -17.33 7.29 18.17
N PRO A 201 -18.44 6.74 18.71
CA PRO A 201 -19.51 6.25 17.89
C PRO A 201 -20.16 7.42 17.15
N LEU A 202 -20.72 7.18 15.98
CA LEU A 202 -21.55 8.19 15.32
C LEU A 202 -22.84 8.41 16.11
N THR A 203 -23.17 9.66 16.36
CA THR A 203 -24.46 10.06 16.95
C THR A 203 -25.61 9.72 16.01
N THR A 204 -26.85 9.69 16.53
CA THR A 204 -28.06 9.45 15.70
C THR A 204 -28.17 10.47 14.56
N HIS A 205 -27.84 11.75 14.82
CA HIS A 205 -27.87 12.80 13.80
C HIS A 205 -26.80 12.59 12.71
N GLU A 206 -25.58 12.19 13.10
CA GLU A 206 -24.49 11.90 12.16
C GLU A 206 -24.80 10.64 11.33
N ARG A 207 -25.34 9.59 11.95
CA ARG A 207 -25.83 8.39 11.23
C ARG A 207 -26.90 8.73 10.20
N GLN A 208 -27.82 9.64 10.51
CA GLN A 208 -28.82 10.13 9.56
C GLN A 208 -28.19 10.93 8.42
N ARG A 209 -27.15 11.74 8.70
CA ARG A 209 -26.46 12.55 7.70
C ARG A 209 -25.67 11.69 6.69
N ILE A 210 -25.03 10.62 7.12
CA ILE A 210 -24.23 9.71 6.26
C ILE A 210 -24.94 8.39 5.97
N GLY A 211 -26.13 8.17 6.51
CA GLY A 211 -26.97 7.00 6.28
C GLY A 211 -27.94 7.18 5.12
N GLU A 212 -28.74 6.15 4.83
CA GLU A 212 -29.67 6.09 3.70
C GLU A 212 -30.73 7.23 3.69
N ALA A 213 -31.00 7.85 4.83
CA ALA A 213 -31.99 8.92 4.95
C ALA A 213 -31.53 10.27 4.38
N ASN A 214 -30.26 10.44 4.03
CA ASN A 214 -29.78 11.69 3.46
C ASN A 214 -29.88 11.67 1.93
N PRO A 215 -30.65 12.57 1.30
CA PRO A 215 -30.81 12.61 -0.16
C PRO A 215 -29.56 13.06 -0.93
N LYS A 216 -28.51 13.57 -0.25
CA LYS A 216 -27.28 14.01 -0.88
C LYS A 216 -26.12 13.15 -0.43
N PRO A 217 -25.64 12.19 -1.26
CA PRO A 217 -24.48 11.39 -0.94
C PRO A 217 -23.22 12.26 -0.78
N GLN A 218 -22.38 11.91 0.19
CA GLN A 218 -21.07 12.52 0.35
C GLN A 218 -20.09 11.81 -0.60
N THR A 219 -19.54 12.54 -1.58
CA THR A 219 -18.54 11.98 -2.49
C THR A 219 -17.14 12.21 -1.92
N LEU A 220 -16.40 11.13 -1.68
CA LEU A 220 -15.01 11.13 -1.29
C LEU A 220 -14.14 10.77 -2.49
N THR A 221 -13.14 11.61 -2.79
CA THR A 221 -12.22 11.35 -3.88
C THR A 221 -10.92 10.78 -3.34
N VAL A 222 -10.64 9.52 -3.71
CA VAL A 222 -9.41 8.82 -3.34
C VAL A 222 -8.22 9.48 -4.03
N GLU A 223 -7.18 9.80 -3.27
CA GLU A 223 -5.92 10.27 -3.82
C GLU A 223 -5.22 9.15 -4.60
N SER A 224 -4.54 9.48 -5.70
CA SER A 224 -3.76 8.50 -6.47
C SER A 224 -2.63 7.90 -5.64
N ASP A 225 -2.22 6.69 -6.00
CA ASP A 225 -1.31 5.87 -5.21
C ASP A 225 0.14 6.37 -5.28
N TRP A 226 0.68 6.85 -4.16
CA TRP A 226 2.06 7.32 -4.06
C TRP A 226 3.10 6.20 -4.20
N SER A 227 2.79 4.98 -3.79
CA SER A 227 3.67 3.85 -4.09
C SER A 227 3.82 3.65 -5.60
N SER A 228 2.71 3.78 -6.34
CA SER A 228 2.70 3.70 -7.81
C SER A 228 3.43 4.88 -8.44
N ALA A 229 3.32 6.10 -7.86
CA ALA A 229 4.09 7.24 -8.30
C ALA A 229 5.61 6.99 -8.24
N SER A 230 6.10 6.19 -7.27
CA SER A 230 7.53 5.94 -7.09
C SER A 230 8.22 5.44 -8.35
N TYR A 231 7.53 4.66 -9.17
CA TYR A 231 8.10 4.13 -10.41
C TYR A 231 8.33 5.23 -11.44
N PHE A 232 7.46 6.24 -11.48
CA PHE A 232 7.62 7.41 -12.36
C PHE A 232 8.68 8.37 -11.83
N PHE A 233 8.80 8.52 -10.50
CA PHE A 233 9.96 9.20 -9.90
C PHE A 233 11.27 8.54 -10.33
N SER A 234 11.32 7.20 -10.31
CA SER A 234 12.50 6.44 -10.76
C SER A 234 12.77 6.67 -12.24
N ILE A 235 11.75 6.62 -13.10
CA ILE A 235 11.89 6.89 -14.54
C ILE A 235 12.47 8.29 -14.76
N VAL A 236 11.92 9.34 -14.13
CA VAL A 236 12.43 10.71 -14.27
C VAL A 236 13.86 10.84 -13.73
N ALA A 237 14.18 10.19 -12.60
CA ALA A 237 15.52 10.22 -12.05
C ALA A 237 16.57 9.60 -12.99
N LEU A 238 16.20 8.53 -13.71
CA LEU A 238 17.08 7.79 -14.62
C LEU A 238 17.12 8.36 -16.04
N ALA A 239 16.15 9.19 -16.41
CA ALA A 239 16.04 9.78 -17.75
C ALA A 239 16.98 10.98 -17.93
N GLU A 240 17.01 11.51 -19.14
CA GLU A 240 17.79 12.71 -19.49
C GLU A 240 17.15 14.00 -18.98
N ILE A 241 17.98 15.06 -18.87
CA ILE A 241 17.53 16.40 -18.52
C ILE A 241 16.50 16.88 -19.55
N GLY A 242 15.40 17.50 -19.07
CA GLY A 242 14.29 17.92 -19.89
C GLY A 242 13.09 16.96 -19.86
N THR A 243 13.26 15.76 -19.28
CA THR A 243 12.14 14.84 -19.05
C THR A 243 11.18 15.42 -18.00
N GLU A 244 9.89 15.38 -18.35
CA GLU A 244 8.79 15.85 -17.51
C GLU A 244 7.63 14.85 -17.57
N ILE A 245 7.13 14.41 -16.41
CA ILE A 245 5.94 13.55 -16.29
C ILE A 245 4.94 14.21 -15.34
N THR A 246 3.72 14.42 -15.80
CA THR A 246 2.60 14.87 -14.98
C THR A 246 1.79 13.69 -14.50
N LEU A 247 1.61 13.57 -13.18
CA LEU A 247 0.77 12.56 -12.54
C LEU A 247 -0.46 13.23 -11.91
N SER A 248 -1.66 12.75 -12.20
CA SER A 248 -2.92 13.37 -11.77
C SER A 248 -3.45 12.81 -10.45
N SER A 249 -4.26 13.62 -9.76
CA SER A 249 -4.96 13.30 -8.52
C SER A 249 -4.06 13.14 -7.28
N TYR A 250 -3.06 14.01 -7.14
CA TYR A 250 -2.16 14.06 -5.99
C TYR A 250 -2.38 15.33 -5.15
N LYS A 251 -2.34 15.19 -3.82
CA LYS A 251 -2.52 16.28 -2.85
C LYS A 251 -1.18 16.69 -2.23
N GLN A 252 -0.97 17.98 -2.03
CA GLN A 252 0.24 18.48 -1.35
C GLN A 252 0.31 17.98 0.11
N ASN A 253 -0.85 17.92 0.80
CA ASN A 253 -0.96 17.41 2.16
C ASN A 253 -1.49 15.96 2.12
N SER A 254 -0.73 15.06 1.51
CA SER A 254 -1.09 13.65 1.39
C SER A 254 -1.13 12.93 2.73
N LEU A 255 -2.11 12.04 2.89
CA LEU A 255 -2.19 11.10 4.02
C LEU A 255 -1.34 9.85 3.82
N GLN A 256 -0.82 9.64 2.61
CA GLN A 256 0.00 8.49 2.28
C GLN A 256 1.46 8.74 2.69
N GLY A 257 2.03 7.83 3.50
CA GLY A 257 3.42 7.95 3.97
C GLY A 257 4.44 7.99 2.83
N ASP A 258 4.11 7.32 1.71
CA ASP A 258 4.95 7.25 0.53
C ASP A 258 5.09 8.61 -0.21
N SER A 259 4.32 9.64 0.16
CA SER A 259 4.53 11.02 -0.32
C SER A 259 5.89 11.60 0.05
N SER A 260 6.62 10.99 0.99
CA SER A 260 8.03 11.27 1.29
C SER A 260 8.96 11.13 0.07
N LEU A 261 8.49 10.50 -1.02
CA LEU A 261 9.17 10.46 -2.33
C LEU A 261 9.61 11.84 -2.81
N VAL A 262 8.80 12.88 -2.58
CA VAL A 262 9.12 14.25 -3.01
C VAL A 262 10.48 14.70 -2.48
N GLU A 263 10.69 14.55 -1.18
CA GLU A 263 11.95 14.95 -0.54
C GLU A 263 13.10 13.98 -0.85
N ILE A 264 12.82 12.67 -0.92
CA ILE A 264 13.84 11.65 -1.23
C ILE A 264 14.38 11.86 -2.65
N TYR A 265 13.49 11.99 -3.63
CA TYR A 265 13.88 12.08 -5.04
C TYR A 265 14.41 13.46 -5.45
N LYS A 266 14.16 14.50 -4.67
CA LYS A 266 14.85 15.78 -4.82
C LYS A 266 16.38 15.60 -4.75
N ASN A 267 16.85 14.75 -3.83
CA ASN A 267 18.28 14.40 -3.72
C ASN A 267 18.76 13.50 -4.87
N LEU A 268 17.85 12.87 -5.61
CA LEU A 268 18.14 12.02 -6.77
C LEU A 268 17.93 12.74 -8.12
N GLY A 269 17.70 14.06 -8.08
CA GLY A 269 17.59 14.91 -9.28
C GLY A 269 16.18 14.92 -9.88
N VAL A 270 15.13 14.84 -9.05
CA VAL A 270 13.75 15.01 -9.48
C VAL A 270 13.11 16.16 -8.71
N ASP A 271 12.78 17.23 -9.39
CA ASP A 271 11.95 18.30 -8.84
C ASP A 271 10.48 17.96 -8.98
N THR A 272 9.70 18.22 -7.92
CA THR A 272 8.26 18.00 -7.89
C THR A 272 7.53 19.31 -7.70
N VAL A 273 6.59 19.62 -8.60
CA VAL A 273 5.72 20.80 -8.52
C VAL A 273 4.28 20.35 -8.39
N PHE A 274 3.57 20.88 -7.39
CA PHE A 274 2.14 20.61 -7.20
C PHE A 274 1.31 21.63 -7.96
N GLU A 275 0.47 21.17 -8.89
CA GLU A 275 -0.38 22.00 -9.73
C GLU A 275 -1.78 21.37 -9.92
N ASN A 276 -2.85 22.07 -9.52
CA ASN A 276 -4.24 21.66 -9.81
C ASN A 276 -4.57 20.17 -9.50
N ASN A 277 -4.26 19.71 -8.29
CA ASN A 277 -4.40 18.30 -7.88
C ASN A 277 -3.56 17.32 -8.71
N SER A 278 -2.46 17.78 -9.29
CA SER A 278 -1.48 16.96 -10.01
C SER A 278 -0.10 17.26 -9.46
N ILE A 279 0.85 16.36 -9.72
CA ILE A 279 2.27 16.61 -9.53
C ILE A 279 2.97 16.56 -10.88
N VAL A 280 3.88 17.50 -11.08
CA VAL A 280 4.77 17.54 -12.25
C VAL A 280 6.15 17.15 -11.77
N LEU A 281 6.65 16.03 -12.25
CA LEU A 281 7.99 15.50 -11.99
C LEU A 281 8.92 15.98 -13.09
N ARG A 282 9.99 16.69 -12.74
CA ARG A 282 10.98 17.22 -13.71
C ARG A 282 12.36 16.71 -13.40
N LYS A 283 13.06 16.21 -14.41
CA LYS A 283 14.48 15.90 -14.28
C LYS A 283 15.27 17.19 -14.15
N SER A 284 15.91 17.37 -13.01
CA SER A 284 16.76 18.53 -12.69
C SER A 284 18.25 18.19 -12.75
N VAL A 285 19.06 19.24 -12.87
CA VAL A 285 20.52 19.11 -12.80
C VAL A 285 20.92 19.01 -11.33
N THR A 286 21.16 17.79 -10.87
CA THR A 286 21.77 17.58 -9.55
C THR A 286 23.24 17.26 -9.74
N PRO A 287 24.17 18.14 -9.33
CA PRO A 287 25.59 17.97 -9.60
C PRO A 287 26.19 16.68 -9.05
N ASN A 288 25.66 16.20 -7.91
CA ASN A 288 26.04 14.95 -7.26
C ASN A 288 24.82 14.33 -6.61
N PRO A 289 24.05 13.46 -7.28
CA PRO A 289 22.97 12.75 -6.65
C PRO A 289 23.52 11.88 -5.51
N GLN A 290 22.94 12.00 -4.32
CA GLN A 290 23.40 11.27 -3.14
C GLN A 290 22.21 10.83 -2.31
N LEU A 291 22.29 9.61 -1.79
CA LEU A 291 21.35 9.08 -0.80
C LEU A 291 22.11 8.22 0.22
N SER A 292 22.94 8.87 1.07
CA SER A 292 23.81 8.13 1.99
C SER A 292 23.03 7.35 3.04
N ASN A 293 22.04 7.95 3.70
CA ASN A 293 21.21 7.31 4.70
C ASN A 293 19.76 7.73 4.53
N CYS A 294 18.82 6.77 4.52
CA CYS A 294 17.40 7.03 4.42
C CYS A 294 16.62 6.09 5.35
N ASN A 295 15.91 6.67 6.32
CA ASN A 295 15.04 5.92 7.21
C ASN A 295 13.63 5.83 6.59
N LEU A 296 13.22 4.62 6.24
CA LEU A 296 11.94 4.30 5.60
C LEU A 296 10.93 3.64 6.55
N ASN A 297 11.08 3.79 7.88
CA ASN A 297 10.15 3.20 8.84
C ASN A 297 8.69 3.63 8.61
N SER A 298 8.47 4.85 8.10
CA SER A 298 7.14 5.39 7.77
C SER A 298 6.66 5.04 6.35
N SER A 299 7.57 4.63 5.45
CA SER A 299 7.30 4.36 4.02
C SER A 299 8.16 3.20 3.49
N PRO A 300 8.15 2.01 4.14
CA PRO A 300 9.04 0.91 3.74
C PRO A 300 8.71 0.37 2.34
N ASP A 301 7.50 0.55 1.86
CA ASP A 301 7.02 -0.03 0.60
C ASP A 301 7.63 0.62 -0.66
N ILE A 302 8.35 1.76 -0.54
CA ILE A 302 9.07 2.40 -1.64
C ILE A 302 10.57 2.05 -1.68
N ALA A 303 11.06 1.25 -0.73
CA ALA A 303 12.48 0.89 -0.65
C ALA A 303 12.99 0.19 -1.92
N GLN A 304 12.19 -0.70 -2.52
CA GLN A 304 12.56 -1.42 -3.74
C GLN A 304 12.85 -0.44 -4.89
N THR A 305 11.96 0.54 -5.08
CA THR A 305 12.12 1.54 -6.15
C THR A 305 13.34 2.43 -5.90
N ILE A 306 13.54 2.86 -4.66
CA ILE A 306 14.68 3.72 -4.29
C ILE A 306 16.01 3.01 -4.55
N VAL A 307 16.17 1.76 -4.10
CA VAL A 307 17.44 1.04 -4.29
C VAL A 307 17.70 0.72 -5.76
N ALA A 308 16.67 0.37 -6.53
CA ALA A 308 16.80 0.18 -7.98
C ALA A 308 17.19 1.50 -8.69
N THR A 309 16.60 2.63 -8.27
CA THR A 309 17.00 3.96 -8.79
C THR A 309 18.45 4.28 -8.46
N CYS A 310 18.91 4.03 -7.23
CA CYS A 310 20.30 4.25 -6.84
C CYS A 310 21.27 3.41 -7.68
N LEU A 311 20.93 2.14 -7.94
CA LEU A 311 21.73 1.31 -8.88
C LEU A 311 21.78 1.93 -10.27
N GLY A 312 20.62 2.34 -10.83
CA GLY A 312 20.54 2.95 -12.16
C GLY A 312 21.29 4.29 -12.28
N LEU A 313 21.44 5.03 -11.18
CA LEU A 313 22.24 6.25 -11.08
C LEU A 313 23.74 5.98 -10.83
N GLY A 314 24.14 4.73 -10.55
CA GLY A 314 25.51 4.38 -10.21
C GLY A 314 25.96 4.85 -8.83
N ILE A 315 25.03 5.10 -7.90
CA ILE A 315 25.31 5.61 -6.54
C ILE A 315 25.00 4.54 -5.47
N GLY A 316 25.66 4.68 -4.31
CA GLY A 316 25.35 3.87 -3.13
C GLY A 316 24.21 4.46 -2.31
N CYS A 317 23.60 3.61 -1.46
CA CYS A 317 22.63 4.03 -0.45
C CYS A 317 22.63 3.10 0.76
N HIS A 318 22.17 3.62 1.90
CA HIS A 318 21.87 2.84 3.09
C HIS A 318 20.43 3.13 3.53
N LEU A 319 19.55 2.12 3.44
CA LEU A 319 18.14 2.23 3.77
C LEU A 319 17.87 1.47 5.07
N THR A 320 17.17 2.10 6.02
CA THR A 320 16.83 1.53 7.34
C THR A 320 15.33 1.56 7.59
N GLY A 321 14.85 0.92 8.68
CA GLY A 321 13.43 0.84 9.01
C GLY A 321 12.65 -0.15 8.14
N LEU A 322 13.31 -1.20 7.65
CA LEU A 322 12.79 -2.13 6.64
C LEU A 322 12.29 -3.46 7.23
N HIS A 323 12.25 -3.61 8.56
CA HIS A 323 11.90 -4.87 9.24
C HIS A 323 10.58 -5.50 8.76
N THR A 324 9.58 -4.69 8.38
CA THR A 324 8.29 -5.19 7.90
C THR A 324 8.36 -5.82 6.50
N LEU A 325 9.41 -5.57 5.72
CA LEU A 325 9.55 -6.07 4.34
C LEU A 325 9.78 -7.59 4.29
N LYS A 326 10.25 -8.20 5.37
CA LYS A 326 10.50 -9.66 5.45
C LYS A 326 9.23 -10.50 5.48
N ILE A 327 8.11 -9.92 5.91
CA ILE A 327 6.83 -10.62 6.14
C ILE A 327 5.73 -10.19 5.17
N LYS A 328 6.10 -9.58 4.05
CA LYS A 328 5.18 -9.17 2.97
C LYS A 328 4.83 -10.38 2.06
N GLU A 329 4.56 -10.13 0.80
CA GLU A 329 4.27 -11.15 -0.21
C GLU A 329 5.43 -12.15 -0.34
N THR A 330 6.64 -11.65 -0.21
CA THR A 330 7.92 -12.39 -0.11
C THR A 330 8.80 -11.74 0.96
N ASP A 331 9.96 -12.35 1.28
CA ASP A 331 11.05 -11.61 1.94
C ASP A 331 11.67 -10.65 0.92
N ARG A 332 11.19 -9.40 0.91
CA ARG A 332 11.59 -8.38 -0.06
C ARG A 332 13.06 -7.99 0.04
N LEU A 333 13.65 -8.06 1.25
CA LEU A 333 15.05 -7.73 1.44
C LEU A 333 15.94 -8.77 0.76
N GLU A 334 15.66 -10.04 0.96
CA GLU A 334 16.40 -11.12 0.32
C GLU A 334 16.16 -11.15 -1.20
N ALA A 335 14.93 -10.94 -1.66
CA ALA A 335 14.61 -10.82 -3.08
C ALA A 335 15.41 -9.68 -3.75
N LEU A 336 15.47 -8.49 -3.12
CA LEU A 336 16.28 -7.38 -3.62
C LEU A 336 17.76 -7.72 -3.69
N ARG A 337 18.30 -8.38 -2.64
CA ARG A 337 19.70 -8.80 -2.62
C ARG A 337 20.00 -9.74 -3.79
N MET A 338 19.14 -10.72 -4.03
CA MET A 338 19.33 -11.69 -5.12
C MET A 338 19.26 -11.01 -6.49
N GLU A 339 18.22 -10.23 -6.74
CA GLU A 339 17.97 -9.68 -8.07
C GLU A 339 18.96 -8.55 -8.44
N LEU A 340 19.30 -7.67 -7.48
CA LEU A 340 20.29 -6.63 -7.70
C LEU A 340 21.70 -7.21 -7.88
N THR A 341 22.04 -8.31 -7.19
CA THR A 341 23.32 -9.02 -7.41
C THR A 341 23.44 -9.55 -8.83
N LYS A 342 22.38 -10.09 -9.42
CA LYS A 342 22.39 -10.52 -10.85
C LYS A 342 22.71 -9.36 -11.79
N LEU A 343 22.22 -8.14 -11.46
CA LEU A 343 22.50 -6.92 -12.22
C LEU A 343 23.92 -6.38 -12.01
N GLY A 344 24.74 -7.03 -11.19
CA GLY A 344 26.14 -6.61 -10.92
C GLY A 344 26.29 -5.76 -9.65
N ALA A 345 25.24 -5.55 -8.87
CA ALA A 345 25.32 -4.75 -7.65
C ALA A 345 26.05 -5.46 -6.52
N ASN A 346 26.83 -4.69 -5.74
CA ASN A 346 27.35 -5.12 -4.44
C ASN A 346 26.39 -4.63 -3.36
N ILE A 347 25.61 -5.56 -2.82
CA ILE A 347 24.51 -5.29 -1.89
C ILE A 347 24.55 -6.22 -0.68
N SER A 348 24.25 -5.68 0.49
CA SER A 348 24.06 -6.44 1.73
C SER A 348 22.75 -6.07 2.41
N VAL A 349 22.16 -7.02 3.11
CA VAL A 349 20.91 -6.84 3.85
C VAL A 349 21.04 -7.37 5.27
N THR A 350 20.31 -6.76 6.19
CA THR A 350 20.13 -7.23 7.58
C THR A 350 18.65 -7.55 7.81
N ASN A 351 18.22 -7.66 9.06
CA ASN A 351 16.80 -7.87 9.37
C ASN A 351 15.94 -6.63 9.13
N ASP A 352 16.53 -5.43 9.09
CA ASP A 352 15.82 -4.15 9.04
C ASP A 352 16.46 -3.10 8.12
N SER A 353 17.53 -3.46 7.41
CA SER A 353 18.27 -2.51 6.57
C SER A 353 18.82 -3.15 5.30
N LEU A 354 19.18 -2.29 4.36
CA LEU A 354 19.81 -2.63 3.09
C LEU A 354 20.90 -1.63 2.78
N THR A 355 22.07 -2.11 2.34
CA THR A 355 23.18 -1.28 1.89
C THR A 355 23.56 -1.65 0.47
N LEU A 356 23.53 -0.68 -0.43
CA LEU A 356 24.03 -0.76 -1.81
C LEU A 356 25.34 0.02 -1.91
N VAL A 357 26.38 -0.62 -2.40
CA VAL A 357 27.65 0.06 -2.77
C VAL A 357 27.50 0.62 -4.18
N ALA A 358 28.04 1.82 -4.41
CA ALA A 358 28.02 2.46 -5.73
C ALA A 358 28.61 1.52 -6.81
N THR A 359 27.86 1.30 -7.89
CA THR A 359 28.23 0.42 -8.99
C THR A 359 27.82 1.10 -10.30
N LYS A 360 28.75 1.21 -11.26
CA LYS A 360 28.50 1.95 -12.51
C LYS A 360 27.88 1.09 -13.62
N ASP A 361 28.23 -0.18 -13.66
CA ASP A 361 27.84 -1.08 -14.75
C ASP A 361 26.65 -1.95 -14.32
N ILE A 362 25.65 -2.05 -15.21
CA ILE A 362 24.49 -2.92 -15.04
C ILE A 362 24.57 -4.02 -16.08
N ASN A 363 24.52 -5.28 -15.64
CA ASN A 363 24.50 -6.43 -16.53
C ASN A 363 23.21 -6.44 -17.37
N PRO A 364 23.29 -6.43 -18.71
CA PRO A 364 22.11 -6.43 -19.56
C PRO A 364 21.46 -7.84 -19.66
N ASN A 365 20.19 -7.86 -20.09
CA ASN A 365 19.40 -9.07 -20.34
C ASN A 365 19.24 -10.01 -19.14
N VAL A 366 19.36 -9.46 -17.93
CA VAL A 366 19.15 -10.20 -16.70
C VAL A 366 17.67 -10.52 -16.52
N LYS A 367 17.36 -11.75 -16.14
CA LYS A 367 16.02 -12.19 -15.74
C LYS A 367 15.76 -11.85 -14.27
N ILE A 368 14.80 -10.98 -14.04
CA ILE A 368 14.35 -10.54 -12.72
C ILE A 368 13.17 -11.39 -12.30
N ALA A 369 13.35 -12.19 -11.28
CA ALA A 369 12.28 -12.95 -10.65
C ALA A 369 11.42 -12.03 -9.79
N THR A 370 10.09 -12.13 -9.90
CA THR A 370 9.17 -11.26 -9.16
C THR A 370 8.72 -11.85 -7.82
N TYR A 371 8.94 -13.13 -7.57
CA TYR A 371 8.54 -13.81 -6.31
C TYR A 371 7.04 -13.64 -6.00
N ASN A 372 6.20 -13.55 -7.01
CA ASN A 372 4.78 -13.21 -6.90
C ASN A 372 4.51 -11.87 -6.19
N ASP A 373 5.47 -10.95 -6.19
CA ASP A 373 5.36 -9.61 -5.62
C ASP A 373 5.37 -8.54 -6.73
N HIS A 374 4.27 -7.81 -6.83
CA HIS A 374 4.07 -6.75 -7.82
C HIS A 374 5.14 -5.65 -7.74
N ARG A 375 5.61 -5.33 -6.52
CA ARG A 375 6.65 -4.30 -6.34
C ARG A 375 8.00 -4.72 -6.90
N MET A 376 8.32 -6.03 -6.88
CA MET A 376 9.53 -6.53 -7.52
C MET A 376 9.46 -6.33 -9.04
N ALA A 377 8.30 -6.57 -9.68
CA ALA A 377 8.15 -6.31 -11.10
C ALA A 377 8.33 -4.82 -11.44
N MET A 378 7.60 -3.96 -10.75
CA MET A 378 7.49 -2.54 -11.08
C MET A 378 8.73 -1.72 -10.70
N ALA A 379 9.40 -2.05 -9.59
CA ALA A 379 10.57 -1.32 -9.13
C ALA A 379 11.81 -1.50 -10.02
N PHE A 380 11.93 -2.66 -10.68
CA PHE A 380 13.03 -2.92 -11.61
C PHE A 380 12.77 -2.39 -13.01
N ALA A 381 11.51 -2.23 -13.44
CA ALA A 381 11.16 -1.81 -14.79
C ALA A 381 11.86 -0.50 -15.26
N PRO A 382 12.02 0.56 -14.42
CA PRO A 382 12.73 1.77 -14.80
C PRO A 382 14.19 1.55 -15.20
N LEU A 383 14.84 0.46 -14.72
CA LEU A 383 16.22 0.13 -15.09
C LEU A 383 16.39 -0.17 -16.58
N ALA A 384 15.30 -0.47 -17.30
CA ALA A 384 15.30 -0.62 -18.76
C ALA A 384 15.78 0.65 -19.51
N LEU A 385 15.79 1.83 -18.85
CA LEU A 385 16.44 3.04 -19.35
C LEU A 385 17.98 2.96 -19.34
N LYS A 386 18.57 2.02 -18.62
CA LYS A 386 20.02 1.85 -18.47
C LYS A 386 20.55 0.58 -19.15
N ALA A 387 19.78 -0.50 -19.10
CA ALA A 387 20.14 -1.77 -19.73
C ALA A 387 18.87 -2.57 -20.01
N PRO A 388 18.80 -3.34 -21.11
CA PRO A 388 17.69 -4.27 -21.34
C PRO A 388 17.58 -5.28 -20.19
N ILE A 389 16.37 -5.55 -19.72
CA ILE A 389 16.07 -6.52 -18.64
C ILE A 389 14.87 -7.38 -19.00
N ILE A 390 14.70 -8.50 -18.34
CA ILE A 390 13.54 -9.39 -18.51
C ILE A 390 12.84 -9.51 -17.17
N ILE A 391 11.55 -9.15 -17.10
CA ILE A 391 10.73 -9.32 -15.90
C ILE A 391 9.94 -10.64 -16.03
N GLU A 392 10.17 -11.56 -15.12
CA GLU A 392 9.43 -12.83 -15.05
C GLU A 392 8.10 -12.65 -14.33
N ASN A 393 7.06 -13.39 -14.78
CA ASN A 393 5.70 -13.31 -14.21
C ASN A 393 5.18 -11.88 -14.11
N ALA A 394 5.33 -11.10 -15.17
CA ALA A 394 5.06 -9.67 -15.23
C ALA A 394 3.59 -9.31 -14.95
N GLU A 395 2.64 -10.25 -15.08
CA GLU A 395 1.21 -10.09 -14.76
C GLU A 395 0.94 -9.79 -13.29
N VAL A 396 1.88 -10.07 -12.41
CA VAL A 396 1.75 -9.84 -10.95
C VAL A 396 1.44 -8.39 -10.57
N VAL A 397 1.66 -7.43 -11.47
CA VAL A 397 1.37 -6.00 -11.27
C VAL A 397 -0.12 -5.73 -11.02
N SER A 398 -1.03 -6.60 -11.49
CA SER A 398 -2.48 -6.48 -11.29
C SER A 398 -2.89 -6.38 -9.81
N LYS A 399 -2.06 -6.90 -8.90
CA LYS A 399 -2.28 -6.82 -7.45
C LYS A 399 -2.39 -5.38 -6.90
N SER A 400 -1.80 -4.40 -7.59
CA SER A 400 -1.85 -3.00 -7.14
C SER A 400 -1.90 -1.97 -8.26
N TYR A 401 -1.42 -2.29 -9.48
CA TYR A 401 -1.40 -1.38 -10.60
C TYR A 401 -1.58 -2.14 -11.92
N PRO A 402 -2.82 -2.55 -12.26
CA PRO A 402 -3.10 -3.34 -13.47
C PRO A 402 -2.63 -2.67 -14.77
N ASP A 403 -2.73 -1.33 -14.85
CA ASP A 403 -2.43 -0.56 -16.05
C ASP A 403 -0.93 -0.24 -16.23
N PHE A 404 -0.05 -0.71 -15.32
CA PHE A 404 1.37 -0.32 -15.28
C PHE A 404 2.11 -0.52 -16.59
N TRP A 405 1.96 -1.68 -17.25
CA TRP A 405 2.64 -1.96 -18.51
C TRP A 405 2.13 -1.10 -19.66
N GLU A 406 0.82 -0.80 -19.70
CA GLU A 406 0.25 0.08 -20.71
C GLU A 406 0.72 1.53 -20.52
N ASP A 407 0.85 1.97 -19.27
CA ASP A 407 1.38 3.30 -18.98
C ASP A 407 2.86 3.43 -19.33
N LEU A 408 3.70 2.39 -19.06
CA LEU A 408 5.09 2.37 -19.54
C LEU A 408 5.17 2.40 -21.08
N LYS A 409 4.29 1.67 -21.77
CA LYS A 409 4.24 1.69 -23.23
C LYS A 409 3.90 3.09 -23.77
N ARG A 410 2.95 3.80 -23.13
CA ARG A 410 2.64 5.21 -23.46
C ARG A 410 3.84 6.14 -23.27
N LEU A 411 4.71 5.83 -22.31
CA LEU A 411 5.96 6.56 -22.11
C LEU A 411 7.04 6.20 -23.13
N GLY A 412 6.83 5.20 -24.01
CA GLY A 412 7.78 4.81 -25.04
C GLY A 412 8.70 3.63 -24.66
N PHE A 413 8.42 2.91 -23.57
CA PHE A 413 9.12 1.66 -23.30
C PHE A 413 8.76 0.61 -24.36
N ILE A 414 9.75 -0.08 -24.87
CA ILE A 414 9.60 -1.20 -25.80
C ILE A 414 9.51 -2.47 -24.97
N MET A 415 8.45 -3.26 -25.20
CA MET A 415 8.15 -4.47 -24.44
C MET A 415 7.84 -5.63 -25.37
N GLU A 416 8.55 -6.73 -25.21
CA GLU A 416 8.36 -7.95 -25.98
C GLU A 416 8.10 -9.13 -25.03
N ARG A 417 7.17 -10.01 -25.41
CA ARG A 417 6.93 -11.26 -24.69
C ARG A 417 8.00 -12.29 -25.06
N VAL A 418 8.63 -12.89 -24.05
CA VAL A 418 9.70 -13.87 -24.22
C VAL A 418 9.46 -15.13 -23.36
#